data_a9949ff2de086bf0c3450053bf3455c8
#
_entry.id   a9949ff2de086bf0c3450053bf3455c8
#
_cell.length_a   1.000
_cell.length_b   1.000
_cell.length_c   1.000
_cell.angle_alpha   90.00
_cell.angle_beta   90.00
_cell.angle_gamma   90.00
#
_symmetry.space_group_name_H-M   'P 1'
#
loop_
_entity.id
_entity.type
_entity.pdbx_description
1 polymer ?
#
loop_
_entity_poly.entity_id
_entity_poly.type
_entity_poly.pdbx_seq_one_letter_code
_entity_poly.pdbx_strand_id
1 'polypeptide(L)'
;NVRDTYRMQKRIEQGRSVLSFREEAAQLLDKKFYVTVLALPVIGVFIFQILPVLFMILIAFTNYGGDIVPPELVDWVGLANFKKLLTLTQFAPTFFKILGWNVVWALVSTALNYFAGLGLALLLNKDCVRGKAIWRAFPVLAYAIPGFITLLAFKFMFSYGGPVNQIIVAHGGSAVGFLDLDAKWTARLIGLLVNCWISTPQIMLLATGILSNRDASLYEAARIDGAGRMQQFRKLTLPFVLFSTMPVLIGQFIGNFNNFGIFYFLRGGLYMD
;
A
#
# COMPACT_ATOMS: atom_id res chain seq x y z
N ASN A 1 36.87 -9.93 12.77
CA ASN A 1 36.50 -8.82 11.88
C ASN A 1 37.52 -7.71 12.07
N VAL A 2 38.20 -7.25 10.99
CA VAL A 2 39.32 -6.27 11.03
C VAL A 2 38.98 -5.03 11.88
N ARG A 3 37.77 -4.55 11.81
CA ARG A 3 37.28 -3.40 12.57
C ARG A 3 37.19 -3.67 14.07
N ASP A 4 36.85 -4.86 14.46
CA ASP A 4 36.75 -5.24 15.89
C ASP A 4 38.10 -5.51 16.46
N THR A 5 39.01 -6.13 15.70
CA THR A 5 40.42 -6.32 16.08
C THR A 5 41.11 -4.96 16.28
N TYR A 6 40.89 -3.99 15.36
CA TYR A 6 41.42 -2.64 15.51
C TYR A 6 40.87 -1.92 16.75
N ARG A 7 39.56 -2.07 17.02
CA ARG A 7 38.94 -1.49 18.23
C ARG A 7 39.44 -2.13 19.52
N MET A 8 39.69 -3.45 19.52
CA MET A 8 40.30 -4.15 20.65
C MET A 8 41.71 -3.68 20.91
N GLN A 9 42.52 -3.57 19.85
CA GLN A 9 43.91 -3.09 19.97
C GLN A 9 43.95 -1.65 20.52
N LYS A 10 43.10 -0.76 20.01
CA LYS A 10 43.01 0.61 20.49
C LYS A 10 42.56 0.73 21.94
N ARG A 11 41.73 -0.23 22.44
CA ARG A 11 41.34 -0.31 23.85
C ARG A 11 42.48 -0.76 24.72
N ILE A 12 43.27 -1.75 24.28
CA ILE A 12 44.46 -2.21 24.97
C ILE A 12 45.49 -1.08 25.11
N GLU A 13 45.75 -0.36 24.03
CA GLU A 13 46.62 0.84 24.00
C GLU A 13 46.16 1.95 24.96
N GLN A 14 44.84 2.06 25.19
CA GLN A 14 44.22 3.03 26.12
C GLN A 14 44.16 2.51 27.57
N GLY A 15 44.76 1.34 27.87
CA GLY A 15 44.73 0.73 29.20
C GLY A 15 43.33 0.28 29.67
N ARG A 16 42.37 0.11 28.74
CA ARG A 16 41.02 -0.37 29.03
C ARG A 16 40.96 -1.90 28.94
N SER A 17 40.25 -2.53 29.87
CA SER A 17 40.02 -3.97 29.81
C SER A 17 39.30 -4.40 28.56
N VAL A 18 39.75 -5.46 27.92
CA VAL A 18 39.06 -6.12 26.80
C VAL A 18 38.04 -7.07 27.42
N LEU A 19 36.81 -6.99 26.99
CA LEU A 19 35.74 -7.85 27.45
C LEU A 19 35.99 -9.29 26.97
N SER A 20 35.77 -10.25 27.84
CA SER A 20 35.75 -11.66 27.46
C SER A 20 34.55 -11.97 26.57
N PHE A 21 34.57 -13.07 25.80
CA PHE A 21 33.46 -13.52 24.99
C PHE A 21 32.15 -13.65 25.78
N ARG A 22 32.25 -14.15 27.05
CA ARG A 22 31.07 -14.27 27.92
C ARG A 22 30.49 -12.90 28.31
N GLU A 23 31.33 -11.92 28.57
CA GLU A 23 30.90 -10.56 28.89
C GLU A 23 30.29 -9.84 27.67
N GLU A 24 30.83 -10.07 26.47
CA GLU A 24 30.23 -9.57 25.24
C GLU A 24 28.87 -10.21 24.95
N ALA A 25 28.76 -11.54 25.17
CA ALA A 25 27.50 -12.25 25.05
C ALA A 25 26.47 -11.77 26.09
N ALA A 26 26.90 -11.52 27.33
CA ALA A 26 26.03 -10.96 28.36
C ALA A 26 25.54 -9.54 28.00
N GLN A 27 26.40 -8.74 27.36
CA GLN A 27 25.97 -7.41 26.87
C GLN A 27 24.86 -7.48 25.82
N LEU A 28 24.76 -8.55 25.01
CA LEU A 28 23.68 -8.76 24.06
C LEU A 28 22.32 -8.98 24.76
N LEU A 29 22.35 -9.46 26.01
CA LEU A 29 21.14 -9.65 26.82
C LEU A 29 20.80 -8.43 27.71
N ASP A 30 21.73 -7.46 27.83
CA ASP A 30 21.55 -6.25 28.65
C ASP A 30 21.74 -4.97 27.80
N LYS A 31 22.92 -4.39 27.77
CA LYS A 31 23.20 -3.08 27.14
C LYS A 31 22.97 -3.06 25.63
N LYS A 32 23.15 -4.20 24.94
CA LYS A 32 22.94 -4.39 23.51
C LYS A 32 21.71 -5.22 23.18
N PHE A 33 20.76 -5.32 24.10
CA PHE A 33 19.53 -6.12 23.92
C PHE A 33 18.76 -5.76 22.65
N TYR A 34 18.76 -4.48 22.27
CA TYR A 34 18.17 -4.04 21.00
C TYR A 34 18.77 -4.74 19.77
N VAL A 35 20.07 -5.07 19.77
CA VAL A 35 20.71 -5.80 18.67
C VAL A 35 20.15 -7.22 18.59
N THR A 36 19.99 -7.88 19.72
CA THR A 36 19.46 -9.26 19.80
C THR A 36 18.01 -9.31 19.31
N VAL A 37 17.17 -8.36 19.76
CA VAL A 37 15.76 -8.30 19.35
C VAL A 37 15.60 -7.92 17.88
N LEU A 38 16.42 -7.02 17.37
CA LEU A 38 16.33 -6.57 15.98
C LEU A 38 17.02 -7.50 14.98
N ALA A 39 17.94 -8.36 15.43
CA ALA A 39 18.70 -9.24 14.53
C ALA A 39 17.79 -10.14 13.69
N LEU A 40 16.84 -10.82 14.33
CA LEU A 40 15.92 -11.73 13.62
C LEU A 40 15.01 -11.00 12.60
N PRO A 41 14.31 -9.91 12.95
CA PRO A 41 13.56 -9.10 11.98
C PRO A 41 14.43 -8.56 10.84
N VAL A 42 15.63 -8.05 11.13
CA VAL A 42 16.53 -7.51 10.10
C VAL A 42 16.99 -8.61 9.14
N ILE A 43 17.38 -9.78 9.65
CA ILE A 43 17.73 -10.94 8.82
C ILE A 43 16.52 -11.37 7.99
N GLY A 44 15.33 -11.43 8.58
CA GLY A 44 14.09 -11.75 7.86
C GLY A 44 13.81 -10.79 6.71
N VAL A 45 13.87 -9.48 6.95
CA VAL A 45 13.72 -8.47 5.90
C VAL A 45 14.79 -8.62 4.83
N PHE A 46 16.04 -8.88 5.19
CA PHE A 46 17.12 -9.06 4.23
C PHE A 46 16.87 -10.27 3.32
N ILE A 47 16.54 -11.44 3.90
CA ILE A 47 16.35 -12.69 3.14
C ILE A 47 15.05 -12.66 2.33
N PHE A 48 13.93 -12.25 2.92
CA PHE A 48 12.61 -12.39 2.29
C PHE A 48 12.17 -11.17 1.50
N GLN A 49 12.81 -10.03 1.67
CA GLN A 49 12.45 -8.80 0.96
C GLN A 49 13.60 -8.24 0.12
N ILE A 50 14.77 -8.02 0.70
CA ILE A 50 15.88 -7.36 -0.02
C ILE A 50 16.46 -8.29 -1.08
N LEU A 51 16.76 -9.55 -0.74
CA LEU A 51 17.33 -10.52 -1.70
C LEU A 51 16.43 -10.75 -2.91
N PRO A 52 15.10 -11.01 -2.79
CA PRO A 52 14.22 -11.14 -3.96
C PRO A 52 14.16 -9.88 -4.81
N VAL A 53 14.13 -8.69 -4.21
CA VAL A 53 14.14 -7.43 -4.96
C VAL A 53 15.46 -7.25 -5.72
N LEU A 54 16.60 -7.51 -5.09
CA LEU A 54 17.90 -7.49 -5.77
C LEU A 54 17.95 -8.49 -6.92
N PHE A 55 17.46 -9.70 -6.70
CA PHE A 55 17.38 -10.73 -7.74
C PHE A 55 16.52 -10.27 -8.93
N MET A 56 15.34 -9.69 -8.69
CA MET A 56 14.49 -9.13 -9.75
C MET A 56 15.17 -8.00 -10.53
N ILE A 57 15.90 -7.12 -9.84
CA ILE A 57 16.66 -6.05 -10.48
C ILE A 57 17.78 -6.64 -11.35
N LEU A 58 18.55 -7.59 -10.82
CA LEU A 58 19.66 -8.19 -11.55
C LEU A 58 19.19 -9.00 -12.78
N ILE A 59 18.10 -9.74 -12.66
CA ILE A 59 17.52 -10.51 -13.76
C ILE A 59 17.11 -9.63 -14.95
N ALA A 60 16.70 -8.37 -14.70
CA ALA A 60 16.35 -7.44 -15.77
C ALA A 60 17.53 -7.13 -16.72
N PHE A 61 18.76 -7.36 -16.28
CA PHE A 61 19.98 -7.16 -17.07
C PHE A 61 20.50 -8.45 -17.71
N THR A 62 19.75 -9.54 -17.64
CA THR A 62 20.12 -10.86 -18.19
C THR A 62 19.16 -11.28 -19.32
N ASN A 63 19.52 -12.35 -20.03
CA ASN A 63 18.67 -12.97 -21.04
C ASN A 63 17.65 -13.97 -20.46
N TYR A 64 17.43 -13.95 -19.13
CA TYR A 64 16.45 -14.80 -18.45
C TYR A 64 15.04 -14.62 -19.04
N GLY A 65 14.42 -15.73 -19.44
CA GLY A 65 13.06 -15.76 -19.97
C GLY A 65 12.90 -16.66 -21.18
N GLY A 66 11.69 -16.98 -21.55
CA GLY A 66 11.39 -17.93 -22.62
C GLY A 66 11.93 -19.32 -22.28
N ASP A 67 12.82 -19.83 -23.14
CA ASP A 67 13.44 -21.15 -22.96
C ASP A 67 14.67 -21.11 -22.02
N ILE A 68 15.19 -19.91 -21.73
CA ILE A 68 16.37 -19.72 -20.89
C ILE A 68 15.93 -19.53 -19.43
N VAL A 69 15.66 -20.64 -18.77
CA VAL A 69 15.26 -20.70 -17.33
C VAL A 69 16.11 -21.76 -16.63
N PRO A 70 16.28 -21.70 -15.31
CA PRO A 70 17.05 -22.73 -14.59
C PRO A 70 16.58 -24.16 -14.95
N PRO A 71 17.51 -25.11 -15.22
CA PRO A 71 18.96 -25.06 -14.88
C PRO A 71 19.88 -24.43 -15.93
N GLU A 72 19.38 -23.84 -17.01
CA GLU A 72 20.22 -23.18 -18.00
C GLU A 72 20.91 -21.95 -17.43
N LEU A 73 22.14 -21.69 -17.90
CA LEU A 73 22.91 -20.52 -17.48
C LEU A 73 22.38 -19.27 -18.16
N VAL A 74 22.21 -18.23 -17.38
CA VAL A 74 21.80 -16.91 -17.86
C VAL A 74 23.02 -16.01 -18.11
N ASP A 75 23.01 -15.31 -19.25
CA ASP A 75 24.05 -14.36 -19.63
C ASP A 75 23.66 -12.92 -19.34
N TRP A 76 24.66 -12.09 -19.06
CA TRP A 76 24.44 -10.67 -18.91
C TRP A 76 24.29 -9.98 -20.27
N VAL A 77 23.14 -9.32 -20.48
CA VAL A 77 22.84 -8.57 -21.71
C VAL A 77 22.85 -7.05 -21.49
N GLY A 78 23.18 -6.60 -20.29
CA GLY A 78 23.22 -5.18 -19.93
C GLY A 78 21.87 -4.51 -20.14
N LEU A 79 21.83 -3.40 -20.86
CA LEU A 79 20.62 -2.62 -21.13
C LEU A 79 19.81 -3.09 -22.35
N ALA A 80 20.12 -4.23 -22.95
CA ALA A 80 19.45 -4.70 -24.18
C ALA A 80 17.94 -4.88 -24.00
N ASN A 81 17.49 -5.40 -22.85
CA ASN A 81 16.07 -5.58 -22.55
C ASN A 81 15.34 -4.22 -22.46
N PHE A 82 15.96 -3.24 -21.83
CA PHE A 82 15.40 -1.88 -21.72
C PHE A 82 15.34 -1.20 -23.09
N LYS A 83 16.38 -1.39 -23.91
CA LYS A 83 16.39 -0.88 -25.29
C LYS A 83 15.28 -1.52 -26.13
N LYS A 84 15.10 -2.85 -26.05
CA LYS A 84 14.01 -3.55 -26.73
C LYS A 84 12.65 -3.00 -26.29
N LEU A 85 12.41 -2.85 -24.98
CA LEU A 85 11.15 -2.33 -24.44
C LEU A 85 10.82 -0.94 -24.98
N LEU A 86 11.83 -0.06 -25.08
CA LEU A 86 11.64 1.34 -25.50
C LEU A 86 11.63 1.54 -27.02
N THR A 87 12.22 0.64 -27.80
CA THR A 87 12.36 0.80 -29.26
C THR A 87 11.42 -0.05 -30.08
N LEU A 88 10.85 -1.14 -29.54
CA LEU A 88 9.90 -1.98 -30.27
C LEU A 88 8.58 -1.24 -30.46
N THR A 89 8.20 -1.00 -31.72
CA THR A 89 7.00 -0.24 -32.11
C THR A 89 5.69 -0.81 -31.57
N GLN A 90 5.65 -2.12 -31.30
CA GLN A 90 4.47 -2.77 -30.72
C GLN A 90 4.38 -2.61 -29.19
N PHE A 91 5.52 -2.62 -28.50
CA PHE A 91 5.55 -2.62 -27.02
C PHE A 91 5.64 -1.22 -26.41
N ALA A 92 6.44 -0.34 -27.00
CA ALA A 92 6.67 0.99 -26.41
C ALA A 92 5.36 1.82 -26.22
N PRO A 93 4.46 1.95 -27.20
CA PRO A 93 3.22 2.69 -27.02
C PRO A 93 2.31 2.08 -25.96
N THR A 94 2.21 0.74 -25.92
CA THR A 94 1.40 0.02 -24.93
C THR A 94 1.98 0.17 -23.54
N PHE A 95 3.30 0.05 -23.40
CA PHE A 95 3.99 0.25 -22.13
C PHE A 95 3.72 1.63 -21.52
N PHE A 96 3.90 2.70 -22.31
CA PHE A 96 3.68 4.06 -21.81
C PHE A 96 2.19 4.33 -21.50
N LYS A 97 1.25 3.76 -22.25
CA LYS A 97 -0.18 3.85 -21.95
C LYS A 97 -0.53 3.16 -20.63
N ILE A 98 0.00 1.95 -20.40
CA ILE A 98 -0.21 1.20 -19.16
C ILE A 98 0.45 1.94 -17.99
N LEU A 99 1.69 2.38 -18.15
CA LEU A 99 2.40 3.13 -17.11
C LEU A 99 1.65 4.41 -16.74
N GLY A 100 1.23 5.19 -17.73
CA GLY A 100 0.43 6.39 -17.50
C GLY A 100 -0.88 6.10 -16.77
N TRP A 101 -1.59 5.02 -17.16
CA TRP A 101 -2.78 4.59 -16.46
C TRP A 101 -2.47 4.15 -15.01
N ASN A 102 -1.40 3.40 -14.77
CA ASN A 102 -1.01 2.96 -13.43
C ASN A 102 -0.70 4.15 -12.51
N VAL A 103 -0.02 5.18 -13.02
CA VAL A 103 0.24 6.39 -12.25
C VAL A 103 -1.07 7.10 -11.89
N VAL A 104 -1.96 7.30 -12.86
CA VAL A 104 -3.28 7.91 -12.63
C VAL A 104 -4.11 7.08 -11.65
N TRP A 105 -4.14 5.76 -11.85
CA TRP A 105 -4.83 4.83 -10.96
C TRP A 105 -4.31 4.94 -9.52
N ALA A 106 -2.99 4.88 -9.33
CA ALA A 106 -2.38 4.94 -8.01
C ALA A 106 -2.68 6.28 -7.30
N LEU A 107 -2.59 7.39 -8.01
CA LEU A 107 -2.89 8.72 -7.47
C LEU A 107 -4.38 8.86 -7.09
N VAL A 108 -5.27 8.54 -8.03
CA VAL A 108 -6.72 8.69 -7.82
C VAL A 108 -7.22 7.74 -6.73
N SER A 109 -6.78 6.48 -6.75
CA SER A 109 -7.17 5.50 -5.73
C SER A 109 -6.67 5.90 -4.35
N THR A 110 -5.41 6.33 -4.23
CA THR A 110 -4.85 6.75 -2.93
C THR A 110 -5.57 7.99 -2.40
N ALA A 111 -5.82 8.98 -3.24
CA ALA A 111 -6.57 10.18 -2.86
C ALA A 111 -8.00 9.82 -2.43
N LEU A 112 -8.70 9.01 -3.23
CA LEU A 112 -10.08 8.60 -2.95
C LEU A 112 -10.17 7.83 -1.63
N ASN A 113 -9.31 6.83 -1.41
CA ASN A 113 -9.24 6.04 -0.18
C ASN A 113 -8.96 6.92 1.04
N TYR A 114 -8.02 7.87 0.88
CA TYR A 114 -7.64 8.77 1.97
C TYR A 114 -8.79 9.69 2.36
N PHE A 115 -9.38 10.40 1.40
CA PHE A 115 -10.46 11.35 1.70
C PHE A 115 -11.73 10.65 2.15
N ALA A 116 -12.05 9.48 1.61
CA ALA A 116 -13.17 8.66 2.08
C ALA A 116 -12.95 8.19 3.53
N GLY A 117 -11.76 7.64 3.84
CA GLY A 117 -11.42 7.18 5.18
C GLY A 117 -11.37 8.31 6.20
N LEU A 118 -10.73 9.44 5.86
CA LEU A 118 -10.70 10.63 6.70
C LEU A 118 -12.12 11.20 6.90
N GLY A 119 -12.91 11.27 5.85
CA GLY A 119 -14.32 11.72 5.92
C GLY A 119 -15.14 10.86 6.87
N LEU A 120 -15.04 9.53 6.77
CA LEU A 120 -15.70 8.60 7.70
C LEU A 120 -15.19 8.78 9.13
N ALA A 121 -13.88 8.90 9.34
CA ALA A 121 -13.31 9.12 10.66
C ALA A 121 -13.84 10.41 11.29
N LEU A 122 -13.89 11.50 10.53
CA LEU A 122 -14.43 12.79 10.99
C LEU A 122 -15.92 12.71 11.32
N LEU A 123 -16.70 12.04 10.47
CA LEU A 123 -18.13 11.84 10.69
C LEU A 123 -18.40 11.02 11.95
N LEU A 124 -17.72 9.87 12.09
CA LEU A 124 -17.95 8.94 13.21
C LEU A 124 -17.35 9.44 14.53
N ASN A 125 -16.46 10.44 14.50
CA ASN A 125 -15.94 11.08 15.72
C ASN A 125 -16.81 12.25 16.22
N LYS A 126 -17.83 12.69 15.46
CA LYS A 126 -18.74 13.75 15.94
C LYS A 126 -19.50 13.30 17.20
N ASP A 127 -19.75 14.23 18.12
CA ASP A 127 -20.43 13.97 19.39
C ASP A 127 -21.90 13.58 19.19
N CYS A 128 -22.53 14.05 18.10
CA CYS A 128 -23.93 13.74 17.77
C CYS A 128 -24.13 12.30 17.31
N VAL A 129 -23.06 11.56 16.93
CA VAL A 129 -23.16 10.17 16.47
C VAL A 129 -23.25 9.24 17.67
N ARG A 130 -24.41 8.61 17.85
CA ARG A 130 -24.65 7.57 18.86
C ARG A 130 -24.29 6.19 18.29
N GLY A 131 -23.83 5.26 19.15
CA GLY A 131 -23.47 3.91 18.71
C GLY A 131 -22.27 3.85 17.77
N LYS A 132 -21.27 4.70 17.97
CA LYS A 132 -20.04 4.81 17.11
C LYS A 132 -19.39 3.45 16.83
N ALA A 133 -19.42 2.53 17.79
CA ALA A 133 -18.84 1.19 17.62
C ALA A 133 -19.56 0.38 16.52
N ILE A 134 -20.90 0.43 16.48
CA ILE A 134 -21.70 -0.27 15.47
C ILE A 134 -21.40 0.30 14.07
N TRP A 135 -21.41 1.62 13.94
CA TRP A 135 -21.13 2.27 12.66
C TRP A 135 -19.70 2.04 12.15
N ARG A 136 -18.72 1.91 13.05
CA ARG A 136 -17.35 1.54 12.71
C ARG A 136 -17.21 0.08 12.33
N ALA A 137 -18.06 -0.81 12.87
CA ALA A 137 -18.01 -2.22 12.56
C ALA A 137 -18.25 -2.52 11.08
N PHE A 138 -19.14 -1.79 10.39
CA PHE A 138 -19.43 -2.01 8.96
C PHE A 138 -18.20 -1.88 8.08
N PRO A 139 -17.46 -0.75 8.07
CA PRO A 139 -16.22 -0.66 7.30
C PRO A 139 -15.16 -1.68 7.75
N VAL A 140 -15.07 -1.96 9.06
CA VAL A 140 -14.09 -2.93 9.57
C VAL A 140 -14.38 -4.34 9.08
N LEU A 141 -15.66 -4.72 8.95
CA LEU A 141 -16.04 -6.01 8.35
C LEU A 141 -15.55 -6.12 6.89
N ALA A 142 -15.66 -5.04 6.11
CA ALA A 142 -15.13 -5.02 4.74
C ALA A 142 -13.61 -5.26 4.70
N TYR A 143 -12.89 -4.73 5.67
CA TYR A 143 -11.44 -4.93 5.81
C TYR A 143 -11.06 -6.34 6.32
N ALA A 144 -11.93 -6.96 7.12
CA ALA A 144 -11.68 -8.29 7.66
C ALA A 144 -11.89 -9.43 6.64
N ILE A 145 -12.64 -9.16 5.56
CA ILE A 145 -12.85 -10.14 4.49
C ILE A 145 -11.61 -10.15 3.56
N PRO A 146 -11.05 -11.34 3.23
CA PRO A 146 -9.96 -11.41 2.27
C PRO A 146 -10.31 -10.70 0.95
N GLY A 147 -9.43 -9.81 0.48
CA GLY A 147 -9.71 -8.92 -0.66
C GLY A 147 -10.17 -9.65 -1.93
N PHE A 148 -9.59 -10.82 -2.23
CA PHE A 148 -9.98 -11.59 -3.43
C PHE A 148 -11.44 -12.08 -3.35
N ILE A 149 -11.96 -12.42 -2.15
CA ILE A 149 -13.36 -12.83 -1.96
C ILE A 149 -14.28 -11.63 -2.25
N THR A 150 -13.93 -10.48 -1.72
CA THR A 150 -14.64 -9.23 -1.98
C THR A 150 -14.67 -8.92 -3.49
N LEU A 151 -13.53 -9.05 -4.18
CA LEU A 151 -13.44 -8.82 -5.62
C LEU A 151 -14.31 -9.78 -6.43
N LEU A 152 -14.31 -11.07 -6.08
CA LEU A 152 -15.19 -12.06 -6.72
C LEU A 152 -16.68 -11.79 -6.45
N ALA A 153 -17.05 -11.35 -5.25
CA ALA A 153 -18.41 -10.96 -4.93
C ALA A 153 -18.86 -9.75 -5.78
N PHE A 154 -18.02 -8.72 -5.92
CA PHE A 154 -18.32 -7.59 -6.80
C PHE A 154 -18.37 -7.99 -8.29
N LYS A 155 -17.48 -8.89 -8.74
CA LYS A 155 -17.58 -9.46 -10.09
C LYS A 155 -18.93 -10.10 -10.33
N PHE A 156 -19.41 -10.92 -9.39
CA PHE A 156 -20.73 -11.51 -9.48
C PHE A 156 -21.84 -10.44 -9.47
N MET A 157 -21.75 -9.43 -8.61
CA MET A 157 -22.76 -8.34 -8.53
C MET A 157 -22.93 -7.62 -9.86
N PHE A 158 -21.83 -7.37 -10.60
CA PHE A 158 -21.83 -6.66 -11.87
C PHE A 158 -21.86 -7.59 -13.10
N SER A 159 -22.02 -8.90 -12.94
CA SER A 159 -22.19 -9.84 -14.06
C SER A 159 -23.59 -9.69 -14.70
N TYR A 160 -23.76 -10.23 -15.91
CA TYR A 160 -25.05 -10.18 -16.62
C TYR A 160 -26.22 -10.75 -15.81
N GLY A 161 -26.01 -11.88 -15.12
CA GLY A 161 -27.00 -12.49 -14.23
C GLY A 161 -26.99 -11.97 -12.79
N GLY A 162 -26.13 -10.98 -12.50
CA GLY A 162 -25.93 -10.48 -11.15
C GLY A 162 -27.04 -9.53 -10.67
N PRO A 163 -27.09 -9.25 -9.36
CA PRO A 163 -28.13 -8.43 -8.74
C PRO A 163 -28.31 -7.06 -9.36
N VAL A 164 -27.22 -6.40 -9.79
CA VAL A 164 -27.26 -5.07 -10.40
C VAL A 164 -28.04 -5.10 -11.72
N ASN A 165 -27.75 -6.07 -12.60
CA ASN A 165 -28.47 -6.24 -13.85
C ASN A 165 -29.91 -6.72 -13.65
N GLN A 166 -30.17 -7.55 -12.64
CA GLN A 166 -31.56 -7.94 -12.30
C GLN A 166 -32.41 -6.73 -11.93
N ILE A 167 -31.88 -5.78 -11.17
CA ILE A 167 -32.57 -4.53 -10.84
C ILE A 167 -32.82 -3.70 -12.09
N ILE A 168 -31.81 -3.54 -12.98
CA ILE A 168 -31.95 -2.79 -14.24
C ILE A 168 -33.06 -3.39 -15.12
N VAL A 169 -33.06 -4.70 -15.29
CA VAL A 169 -34.06 -5.41 -16.11
C VAL A 169 -35.44 -5.32 -15.49
N ALA A 170 -35.57 -5.45 -14.17
CA ALA A 170 -36.83 -5.30 -13.45
C ALA A 170 -37.46 -3.89 -13.61
N HIS A 171 -36.64 -2.87 -13.88
CA HIS A 171 -37.12 -1.51 -14.18
C HIS A 171 -37.22 -1.22 -15.68
N GLY A 172 -37.24 -2.25 -16.54
CA GLY A 172 -37.45 -2.11 -17.98
C GLY A 172 -36.19 -1.76 -18.79
N GLY A 173 -34.99 -1.79 -18.18
CA GLY A 173 -33.73 -1.63 -18.87
C GLY A 173 -33.22 -2.96 -19.47
N SER A 174 -32.18 -2.87 -20.30
CA SER A 174 -31.45 -4.05 -20.78
C SER A 174 -30.25 -4.35 -19.90
N ALA A 175 -29.85 -5.62 -19.81
CA ALA A 175 -28.65 -6.01 -19.08
C ALA A 175 -27.40 -5.38 -19.69
N VAL A 176 -26.51 -4.89 -18.84
CA VAL A 176 -25.28 -4.14 -19.23
C VAL A 176 -24.05 -4.97 -18.90
N GLY A 177 -23.11 -5.06 -19.84
CA GLY A 177 -21.82 -5.69 -19.67
C GLY A 177 -20.82 -4.77 -18.97
N PHE A 178 -20.97 -4.57 -17.68
CA PHE A 178 -20.16 -3.62 -16.90
C PHE A 178 -18.67 -3.91 -16.90
N LEU A 179 -18.30 -5.19 -17.04
CA LEU A 179 -16.93 -5.69 -16.94
C LEU A 179 -16.42 -6.30 -18.26
N ASP A 180 -17.14 -6.11 -19.34
CA ASP A 180 -16.78 -6.60 -20.67
C ASP A 180 -15.51 -5.93 -21.21
N LEU A 181 -14.91 -6.51 -22.24
CA LEU A 181 -13.63 -6.05 -22.81
C LEU A 181 -13.71 -4.61 -23.33
N ASP A 182 -14.83 -4.26 -23.95
CA ASP A 182 -15.11 -2.92 -24.48
C ASP A 182 -15.56 -1.93 -23.40
N ALA A 183 -16.04 -2.43 -22.24
CA ALA A 183 -16.53 -1.63 -21.12
C ALA A 183 -15.41 -1.02 -20.26
N LYS A 184 -14.39 -0.43 -20.88
CA LYS A 184 -13.17 0.04 -20.23
C LYS A 184 -13.41 1.04 -19.11
N TRP A 185 -14.29 2.02 -19.31
CA TRP A 185 -14.54 3.06 -18.31
C TRP A 185 -15.39 2.59 -17.14
N THR A 186 -16.40 1.75 -17.40
CA THR A 186 -17.22 1.16 -16.34
C THR A 186 -16.42 0.22 -15.49
N ALA A 187 -15.55 -0.62 -16.08
CA ALA A 187 -14.64 -1.48 -15.36
C ALA A 187 -13.65 -0.68 -14.47
N ARG A 188 -13.14 0.46 -14.96
CA ARG A 188 -12.29 1.36 -14.20
C ARG A 188 -13.00 2.00 -13.02
N LEU A 189 -14.22 2.47 -13.22
CA LEU A 189 -15.05 3.04 -12.15
C LEU A 189 -15.39 2.01 -11.09
N ILE A 190 -15.81 0.80 -11.49
CA ILE A 190 -16.08 -0.29 -10.57
C ILE A 190 -14.82 -0.65 -9.80
N GLY A 191 -13.67 -0.76 -10.48
CA GLY A 191 -12.38 -0.99 -9.83
C GLY A 191 -12.06 0.05 -8.78
N LEU A 192 -12.26 1.36 -9.06
CA LEU A 192 -12.05 2.44 -8.10
C LEU A 192 -13.00 2.33 -6.90
N LEU A 193 -14.28 2.06 -7.14
CA LEU A 193 -15.28 1.88 -6.06
C LEU A 193 -14.94 0.71 -5.16
N VAL A 194 -14.58 -0.43 -5.76
CA VAL A 194 -14.21 -1.63 -4.99
C VAL A 194 -12.91 -1.42 -4.23
N ASN A 195 -11.91 -0.78 -4.85
CA ASN A 195 -10.66 -0.43 -4.17
C ASN A 195 -10.92 0.52 -2.99
N CYS A 196 -11.77 1.51 -3.19
CA CYS A 196 -12.19 2.42 -2.13
C CYS A 196 -12.87 1.67 -1.00
N TRP A 197 -13.82 0.78 -1.30
CA TRP A 197 -14.50 -0.05 -0.31
C TRP A 197 -13.54 -0.87 0.55
N ILE A 198 -12.54 -1.53 -0.07
CA ILE A 198 -11.58 -2.39 0.62
C ILE A 198 -10.58 -1.57 1.45
N SER A 199 -10.13 -0.41 0.95
CA SER A 199 -8.99 0.33 1.51
C SER A 199 -9.38 1.44 2.48
N THR A 200 -10.58 2.00 2.35
CA THR A 200 -11.11 3.10 3.19
C THR A 200 -11.08 2.78 4.70
N PRO A 201 -11.43 1.55 5.16
CA PRO A 201 -11.47 1.24 6.59
C PRO A 201 -10.12 1.39 7.28
N GLN A 202 -9.02 1.05 6.60
CA GLN A 202 -7.68 1.20 7.15
C GLN A 202 -7.37 2.67 7.49
N ILE A 203 -7.65 3.58 6.56
CA ILE A 203 -7.46 5.02 6.78
C ILE A 203 -8.43 5.55 7.84
N MET A 204 -9.68 5.10 7.83
CA MET A 204 -10.67 5.48 8.84
C MET A 204 -10.21 5.12 10.26
N LEU A 205 -9.70 3.91 10.47
CA LEU A 205 -9.20 3.47 11.78
C LEU A 205 -7.97 4.28 12.19
N LEU A 206 -7.00 4.46 11.29
CA LEU A 206 -5.80 5.23 11.55
C LEU A 206 -6.12 6.70 11.88
N ALA A 207 -6.92 7.34 11.04
CA ALA A 207 -7.33 8.73 11.26
C ALA A 207 -8.15 8.89 12.56
N THR A 208 -8.99 7.91 12.89
CA THR A 208 -9.74 7.91 14.17
C THR A 208 -8.79 7.89 15.37
N GLY A 209 -7.75 7.05 15.35
CA GLY A 209 -6.74 7.00 16.41
C GLY A 209 -5.99 8.33 16.55
N ILE A 210 -5.55 8.92 15.43
CA ILE A 210 -4.86 10.21 15.41
C ILE A 210 -5.77 11.33 15.94
N LEU A 211 -7.02 11.39 15.49
CA LEU A 211 -7.99 12.40 15.91
C LEU A 211 -8.35 12.29 17.40
N SER A 212 -8.33 11.09 17.97
CA SER A 212 -8.60 10.87 19.39
C SER A 212 -7.45 11.35 20.29
N ASN A 213 -6.23 11.38 19.78
CA ASN A 213 -5.02 11.81 20.50
C ASN A 213 -4.65 13.28 20.25
N ARG A 214 -5.52 14.05 19.60
CA ARG A 214 -5.26 15.47 19.34
C ARG A 214 -5.29 16.29 20.62
N ASP A 215 -4.43 17.29 20.71
CA ASP A 215 -4.44 18.24 21.83
C ASP A 215 -5.65 19.18 21.71
N ALA A 216 -6.56 19.10 22.69
CA ALA A 216 -7.76 19.93 22.75
C ALA A 216 -7.41 21.43 22.91
N SER A 217 -6.32 21.74 23.61
CA SER A 217 -5.90 23.13 23.89
C SER A 217 -5.65 23.94 22.62
N LEU A 218 -5.11 23.32 21.57
CA LEU A 218 -4.88 23.98 20.27
C LEU A 218 -6.20 24.41 19.61
N TYR A 219 -7.24 23.60 19.75
CA TYR A 219 -8.56 23.90 19.19
C TYR A 219 -9.32 24.95 20.02
N GLU A 220 -9.10 24.96 21.33
CA GLU A 220 -9.65 25.98 22.23
C GLU A 220 -9.00 27.33 21.96
N ALA A 221 -7.68 27.39 21.86
CA ALA A 221 -6.96 28.61 21.49
C ALA A 221 -7.43 29.15 20.13
N ALA A 222 -7.53 28.27 19.11
CA ALA A 222 -8.03 28.69 17.82
C ALA A 222 -9.47 29.22 17.85
N ARG A 223 -10.34 28.73 18.75
CA ARG A 223 -11.69 29.28 18.94
C ARG A 223 -11.66 30.67 19.59
N ILE A 224 -10.77 30.86 20.55
CA ILE A 224 -10.57 32.17 21.19
C ILE A 224 -10.08 33.20 20.16
N ASP A 225 -9.21 32.77 19.23
CA ASP A 225 -8.72 33.60 18.11
C ASP A 225 -9.78 33.77 16.99
N GLY A 226 -11.02 33.32 17.18
CA GLY A 226 -12.13 33.47 16.22
C GLY A 226 -12.09 32.53 15.02
N ALA A 227 -11.26 31.47 15.03
CA ALA A 227 -11.18 30.55 13.94
C ALA A 227 -12.46 29.70 13.80
N GLY A 228 -13.13 29.80 12.66
CA GLY A 228 -14.29 28.98 12.32
C GLY A 228 -13.92 27.49 12.10
N ARG A 229 -14.92 26.60 12.14
CA ARG A 229 -14.74 25.13 11.99
C ARG A 229 -13.95 24.73 10.74
N MET A 230 -14.22 25.35 9.61
CA MET A 230 -13.52 25.07 8.34
C MET A 230 -12.05 25.53 8.40
N GLN A 231 -11.78 26.63 9.08
CA GLN A 231 -10.44 27.15 9.25
C GLN A 231 -9.62 26.24 10.18
N GLN A 232 -10.21 25.80 11.29
CA GLN A 232 -9.60 24.79 12.17
C GLN A 232 -9.34 23.47 11.44
N PHE A 233 -10.28 23.01 10.62
CA PHE A 233 -10.09 21.81 9.80
C PHE A 233 -8.91 21.97 8.84
N ARG A 234 -8.87 23.05 8.04
CA ARG A 234 -7.84 23.25 7.02
C ARG A 234 -6.46 23.54 7.59
N LYS A 235 -6.39 24.31 8.70
CA LYS A 235 -5.11 24.80 9.25
C LYS A 235 -4.55 23.92 10.38
N LEU A 236 -5.39 23.18 11.10
CA LEU A 236 -4.97 22.33 12.21
C LEU A 236 -5.19 20.85 11.92
N THR A 237 -6.44 20.44 11.68
CA THR A 237 -6.78 19.01 11.58
C THR A 237 -6.15 18.34 10.38
N LEU A 238 -6.38 18.87 9.18
CA LEU A 238 -5.94 18.25 7.93
C LEU A 238 -4.41 18.13 7.82
N PRO A 239 -3.61 19.18 8.10
CA PRO A 239 -2.16 19.07 8.06
C PRO A 239 -1.61 18.09 9.09
N PHE A 240 -2.16 18.10 10.31
CA PHE A 240 -1.74 17.21 11.38
C PHE A 240 -2.01 15.74 11.04
N VAL A 241 -3.23 15.43 10.56
CA VAL A 241 -3.57 14.06 10.16
C VAL A 241 -2.76 13.63 8.93
N LEU A 242 -2.62 14.51 7.92
CA LEU A 242 -1.86 14.22 6.71
C LEU A 242 -0.40 13.89 7.03
N PHE A 243 0.25 14.72 7.87
CA PHE A 243 1.63 14.48 8.28
C PHE A 243 1.79 13.17 9.04
N SER A 244 0.88 12.89 9.99
CA SER A 244 0.90 11.66 10.80
C SER A 244 0.62 10.40 9.98
N THR A 245 -0.15 10.51 8.88
CA THR A 245 -0.50 9.38 8.00
C THR A 245 0.41 9.23 6.79
N MET A 246 1.35 10.15 6.55
CA MET A 246 2.19 10.18 5.36
C MET A 246 2.90 8.84 5.04
N PRO A 247 3.51 8.13 6.01
CA PRO A 247 4.13 6.83 5.73
C PRO A 247 3.13 5.81 5.18
N VAL A 248 1.90 5.80 5.71
CA VAL A 248 0.84 4.89 5.25
C VAL A 248 0.34 5.29 3.86
N LEU A 249 0.24 6.60 3.56
CA LEU A 249 -0.12 7.09 2.23
C LEU A 249 0.89 6.70 1.17
N ILE A 250 2.19 6.80 1.47
CA ILE A 250 3.26 6.33 0.57
C ILE A 250 3.11 4.82 0.33
N GLY A 251 2.89 4.04 1.39
CA GLY A 251 2.64 2.60 1.28
C GLY A 251 1.41 2.27 0.45
N GLN A 252 0.31 3.01 0.62
CA GLN A 252 -0.90 2.84 -0.19
C GLN A 252 -0.69 3.22 -1.66
N PHE A 253 0.05 4.29 -1.95
CA PHE A 253 0.38 4.67 -3.32
C PHE A 253 1.17 3.56 -4.02
N ILE A 254 2.22 3.04 -3.36
CA ILE A 254 3.03 1.93 -3.89
C ILE A 254 2.15 0.68 -4.09
N GLY A 255 1.31 0.34 -3.10
CA GLY A 255 0.39 -0.78 -3.17
C GLY A 255 -0.63 -0.64 -4.32
N ASN A 256 -1.20 0.55 -4.51
CA ASN A 256 -2.12 0.82 -5.61
C ASN A 256 -1.41 0.79 -6.97
N PHE A 257 -0.17 1.27 -7.06
CA PHE A 257 0.62 1.22 -8.28
C PHE A 257 0.89 -0.22 -8.74
N ASN A 258 1.11 -1.12 -7.79
CA ASN A 258 1.35 -2.54 -8.04
C ASN A 258 0.08 -3.40 -7.95
N ASN A 259 -1.11 -2.80 -7.95
CA ASN A 259 -2.35 -3.52 -7.73
C ASN A 259 -2.87 -4.20 -8.99
N PHE A 260 -2.24 -5.30 -9.33
CA PHE A 260 -2.67 -6.21 -10.38
C PHE A 260 -3.99 -6.93 -10.03
N GLY A 261 -4.17 -7.30 -8.77
CA GLY A 261 -5.24 -8.17 -8.32
C GLY A 261 -6.65 -7.63 -8.58
N ILE A 262 -6.87 -6.33 -8.47
CA ILE A 262 -8.21 -5.74 -8.66
C ILE A 262 -8.76 -6.07 -10.05
N PHE A 263 -8.03 -5.73 -11.10
CA PHE A 263 -8.52 -5.95 -12.47
C PHE A 263 -8.50 -7.43 -12.86
N TYR A 264 -7.52 -8.20 -12.36
CA TYR A 264 -7.46 -9.63 -12.57
C TYR A 264 -8.68 -10.37 -12.02
N PHE A 265 -9.05 -10.13 -10.77
CA PHE A 265 -10.21 -10.80 -10.17
C PHE A 265 -11.55 -10.25 -10.65
N LEU A 266 -11.66 -8.94 -10.94
CA LEU A 266 -12.91 -8.37 -11.46
C LEU A 266 -13.20 -8.82 -12.88
N ARG A 267 -12.22 -8.80 -13.78
CA ARG A 267 -12.43 -9.17 -15.20
C ARG A 267 -12.19 -10.64 -15.49
N GLY A 268 -11.47 -11.37 -14.63
CA GLY A 268 -11.25 -12.81 -14.77
C GLY A 268 -10.15 -13.20 -15.75
N GLY A 269 -9.22 -12.30 -16.04
CA GLY A 269 -8.05 -12.59 -16.87
C GLY A 269 -7.19 -11.37 -17.14
N LEU A 270 -5.99 -11.61 -17.65
CA LEU A 270 -5.10 -10.61 -18.22
C LEU A 270 -5.53 -10.35 -19.66
N TYR A 271 -6.32 -9.31 -19.87
CA TYR A 271 -6.56 -8.81 -21.22
C TYR A 271 -5.69 -7.58 -21.41
N MET A 272 -4.66 -7.74 -22.25
CA MET A 272 -3.81 -6.64 -22.72
C MET A 272 -4.39 -6.19 -24.07
N ASP A 273 -5.35 -5.27 -24.03
CA ASP A 273 -5.82 -4.53 -25.21
C ASP A 273 -5.36 -3.07 -25.10
#